data_855f14088730aab484441e984e595988
#
_entry.id   855f14088730aab484441e984e595988
#
_cell.length_a   1.000
_cell.length_b   1.000
_cell.length_c   1.000
_cell.angle_alpha   90.00
_cell.angle_beta   90.00
_cell.angle_gamma   90.00
#
_symmetry.space_group_name_H-M   'P 1'
#
loop_
_entity.id
_entity.type
_entity.pdbx_description
1 polymer ?
#
loop_
_entity_poly.entity_id
_entity_poly.type
_entity_poly.pdbx_seq_one_letter_code
_entity_poly.pdbx_strand_id
1 'polypeptide(L)'
;MNAEVILRTLSNTDVRIAEIYDKRSNNLDYVIMYFCYTPENHQQIEKKIKEYINNKETCLIACIKPVNDIFFDSEKITSLFDVHLNAASDSDFEDLIDYCISTEDAVVHCEMNDFKSQDGTEIIVSAAQNKSIEKLIENIKTKTEEKYPKVVVSLMTNGRELQISEVKSITDFITRYLTDGAQCMLNTCECMEKIKKDEIKVTLIFFEKKTQD
;
A
#
# COMPACT_ATOMS: atom_id res chain seq x y z
N MET A 1 9.78 -6.01 -15.44
CA MET A 1 9.32 -6.12 -14.04
C MET A 1 10.22 -7.07 -13.27
N ASN A 2 10.82 -6.58 -12.17
CA ASN A 2 11.67 -7.36 -11.27
C ASN A 2 10.88 -8.02 -10.15
N ALA A 3 9.57 -7.77 -10.05
CA ALA A 3 8.68 -8.42 -9.09
C ALA A 3 7.93 -9.62 -9.69
N GLU A 4 7.70 -10.65 -8.87
CA GLU A 4 6.78 -11.75 -9.13
C GLU A 4 5.66 -11.70 -8.09
N VAL A 5 4.41 -11.80 -8.55
CA VAL A 5 3.23 -11.79 -7.66
C VAL A 5 2.55 -13.15 -7.71
N ILE A 6 2.39 -13.76 -6.54
CA ILE A 6 1.64 -15.00 -6.38
C ILE A 6 0.37 -14.69 -5.58
N LEU A 7 -0.79 -14.85 -6.22
CA LEU A 7 -2.09 -14.69 -5.56
C LEU A 7 -2.59 -16.03 -5.04
N ARG A 8 -3.00 -16.06 -3.79
CA ARG A 8 -3.56 -17.25 -3.11
C ARG A 8 -4.84 -16.88 -2.38
N THR A 9 -5.66 -17.89 -2.13
CA THR A 9 -6.81 -17.81 -1.22
C THR A 9 -6.64 -18.90 -0.17
N LEU A 10 -6.85 -18.57 1.12
CA LEU A 10 -6.84 -19.55 2.17
C LEU A 10 -8.05 -20.48 2.02
N SER A 11 -7.80 -21.78 2.12
CA SER A 11 -8.84 -22.82 1.98
C SER A 11 -10.00 -22.58 2.93
N ASN A 12 -11.21 -22.65 2.42
CA ASN A 12 -12.48 -22.42 3.14
C ASN A 12 -12.65 -21.03 3.78
N THR A 13 -11.97 -20.02 3.25
CA THR A 13 -12.11 -18.62 3.69
C THR A 13 -12.21 -17.69 2.49
N ASP A 14 -12.55 -16.43 2.74
CA ASP A 14 -12.48 -15.34 1.76
C ASP A 14 -11.16 -14.54 1.86
N VAL A 15 -10.19 -15.04 2.62
CA VAL A 15 -8.88 -14.41 2.81
C VAL A 15 -8.05 -14.56 1.55
N ARG A 16 -7.77 -13.43 0.88
CA ARG A 16 -6.85 -13.35 -0.26
C ARG A 16 -5.48 -12.92 0.21
N ILE A 17 -4.44 -13.49 -0.39
CA ILE A 17 -3.04 -13.21 -0.06
C ILE A 17 -2.30 -12.91 -1.36
N ALA A 18 -1.59 -11.79 -1.39
CA ALA A 18 -0.60 -11.49 -2.41
C ALA A 18 0.80 -11.62 -1.80
N GLU A 19 1.59 -12.54 -2.33
CA GLU A 19 3.01 -12.71 -2.03
C GLU A 19 3.80 -12.05 -3.14
N ILE A 20 4.69 -11.10 -2.82
CA ILE A 20 5.47 -10.34 -3.80
C ILE A 20 6.95 -10.60 -3.55
N TYR A 21 7.59 -11.16 -4.56
CA TYR A 21 8.99 -11.58 -4.55
C TYR A 21 9.83 -10.67 -5.44
N ASP A 22 11.03 -10.28 -4.98
CA ASP A 22 12.06 -9.75 -5.86
C ASP A 22 12.65 -10.91 -6.71
N LYS A 23 12.48 -10.84 -8.02
CA LYS A 23 12.98 -11.87 -8.96
C LYS A 23 14.50 -12.01 -8.99
N ARG A 24 15.23 -10.98 -8.59
CA ARG A 24 16.70 -10.98 -8.60
C ARG A 24 17.27 -11.78 -7.44
N SER A 25 16.70 -11.60 -6.25
CA SER A 25 17.12 -12.28 -5.02
C SER A 25 16.28 -13.51 -4.69
N ASN A 26 15.09 -13.62 -5.27
CA ASN A 26 14.04 -14.57 -4.92
C ASN A 26 13.58 -14.45 -3.46
N ASN A 27 13.74 -13.26 -2.88
CA ASN A 27 13.26 -12.95 -1.54
C ASN A 27 11.77 -12.62 -1.59
N LEU A 28 11.05 -13.01 -0.54
CA LEU A 28 9.67 -12.59 -0.29
C LEU A 28 9.71 -11.24 0.43
N ASP A 29 9.43 -10.14 -0.29
CA ASP A 29 9.57 -8.79 0.24
C ASP A 29 8.27 -8.29 0.87
N TYR A 30 7.12 -8.60 0.25
CA TYR A 30 5.82 -8.17 0.78
C TYR A 30 4.82 -9.31 0.83
N VAL A 31 3.99 -9.31 1.87
CA VAL A 31 2.77 -10.12 1.96
C VAL A 31 1.61 -9.20 2.28
N ILE A 32 0.65 -9.11 1.38
CA ILE A 32 -0.57 -8.33 1.56
C ILE A 32 -1.72 -9.31 1.78
N MET A 33 -2.39 -9.23 2.93
CA MET A 33 -3.55 -10.06 3.25
C MET A 33 -4.82 -9.23 3.22
N TYR A 34 -5.79 -9.63 2.42
CA TYR A 34 -7.10 -8.98 2.29
C TYR A 34 -8.20 -9.89 2.83
N PHE A 35 -8.85 -9.47 3.89
CA PHE A 35 -9.81 -10.30 4.61
C PHE A 35 -10.89 -9.49 5.33
N CYS A 36 -12.04 -10.15 5.58
CA CYS A 36 -13.00 -9.74 6.57
C CYS A 36 -12.59 -10.37 7.90
N TYR A 37 -12.33 -9.58 8.94
CA TYR A 37 -11.95 -10.13 10.23
C TYR A 37 -13.19 -10.63 10.99
N THR A 38 -13.17 -11.92 11.33
CA THR A 38 -14.23 -12.56 12.13
C THR A 38 -13.60 -13.50 13.17
N PRO A 39 -14.28 -13.83 14.29
CA PRO A 39 -13.77 -14.78 15.26
C PRO A 39 -13.45 -16.15 14.65
N GLU A 40 -14.22 -16.54 13.65
CA GLU A 40 -14.07 -17.86 13.01
C GLU A 40 -12.78 -17.97 12.19
N ASN A 41 -12.33 -16.88 11.55
CA ASN A 41 -11.12 -16.89 10.73
C ASN A 41 -9.87 -16.43 11.47
N HIS A 42 -9.99 -15.92 12.69
CA HIS A 42 -8.87 -15.40 13.48
C HIS A 42 -7.71 -16.39 13.59
N GLN A 43 -7.99 -17.63 14.01
CA GLN A 43 -6.95 -18.63 14.18
C GLN A 43 -6.24 -19.02 12.87
N GLN A 44 -6.98 -19.00 11.75
CA GLN A 44 -6.41 -19.34 10.45
C GLN A 44 -5.50 -18.19 9.95
N ILE A 45 -5.93 -16.95 10.14
CA ILE A 45 -5.14 -15.77 9.80
C ILE A 45 -3.87 -15.74 10.67
N GLU A 46 -4.00 -15.87 12.00
CA GLU A 46 -2.86 -15.87 12.92
C GLU A 46 -1.86 -17.00 12.59
N LYS A 47 -2.35 -18.22 12.29
CA LYS A 47 -1.49 -19.30 11.86
C LYS A 47 -0.75 -18.97 10.58
N LYS A 48 -1.43 -18.37 9.60
CA LYS A 48 -0.82 -18.01 8.32
C LYS A 48 0.22 -16.91 8.47
N ILE A 49 -0.05 -15.89 9.27
CA ILE A 49 0.91 -14.83 9.57
C ILE A 49 2.18 -15.40 10.20
N LYS A 50 2.06 -16.35 11.13
CA LYS A 50 3.22 -17.00 11.77
C LYS A 50 4.16 -17.71 10.78
N GLU A 51 3.65 -18.16 9.64
CA GLU A 51 4.50 -18.72 8.58
C GLU A 51 5.43 -17.66 7.97
N TYR A 52 4.98 -16.39 7.90
CA TYR A 52 5.74 -15.27 7.32
C TYR A 52 6.62 -14.54 8.34
N ILE A 53 6.21 -14.41 9.59
CA ILE A 53 6.96 -13.69 10.66
C ILE A 53 8.38 -14.25 10.83
N ASN A 54 8.60 -15.52 10.52
CA ASN A 54 9.93 -16.13 10.60
C ASN A 54 10.92 -15.54 9.59
N ASN A 55 10.44 -14.89 8.54
CA ASN A 55 11.24 -14.14 7.60
C ASN A 55 11.24 -12.65 7.98
N LYS A 56 12.27 -12.22 8.73
CA LYS A 56 12.40 -10.83 9.21
C LYS A 56 12.51 -9.77 8.10
N GLU A 57 12.75 -10.19 6.87
CA GLU A 57 12.88 -9.28 5.72
C GLU A 57 11.53 -9.01 5.04
N THR A 58 10.51 -9.83 5.29
CA THR A 58 9.18 -9.67 4.70
C THR A 58 8.38 -8.59 5.43
N CYS A 59 7.79 -7.66 4.68
CA CYS A 59 6.84 -6.67 5.18
C CYS A 59 5.40 -7.22 5.11
N LEU A 60 4.69 -7.21 6.24
CA LEU A 60 3.33 -7.72 6.36
C LEU A 60 2.31 -6.57 6.35
N ILE A 61 1.38 -6.60 5.41
CA ILE A 61 0.35 -5.58 5.22
C ILE A 61 -1.03 -6.21 5.36
N ALA A 62 -1.89 -5.67 6.24
CA ALA A 62 -3.29 -6.06 6.33
C ALA A 62 -4.18 -5.10 5.57
N CYS A 63 -5.09 -5.63 4.76
CA CYS A 63 -6.23 -4.93 4.17
C CYS A 63 -7.50 -5.52 4.77
N ILE A 64 -8.12 -4.81 5.70
CA ILE A 64 -9.28 -5.30 6.45
C ILE A 64 -10.55 -4.76 5.82
N LYS A 65 -11.41 -5.66 5.32
CA LYS A 65 -12.71 -5.31 4.77
C LYS A 65 -13.61 -4.69 5.85
N PRO A 66 -14.48 -3.73 5.49
CA PRO A 66 -15.48 -3.23 6.42
C PRO A 66 -16.43 -4.38 6.84
N VAL A 67 -16.71 -4.47 8.13
CA VAL A 67 -17.70 -5.40 8.68
C VAL A 67 -18.91 -4.60 9.11
N ASN A 68 -20.09 -4.98 8.65
CA ASN A 68 -21.35 -4.38 9.11
C ASN A 68 -21.54 -4.68 10.61
N ASP A 69 -21.51 -3.64 11.43
CA ASP A 69 -22.00 -3.56 12.82
C ASP A 69 -21.35 -4.45 13.90
N ILE A 70 -20.21 -5.06 13.65
CA ILE A 70 -19.54 -5.83 14.71
C ILE A 70 -18.20 -5.15 15.06
N PHE A 71 -18.16 -4.47 16.21
CA PHE A 71 -16.93 -4.04 16.86
C PHE A 71 -16.18 -5.30 17.36
N PHE A 72 -15.26 -5.81 16.55
CA PHE A 72 -14.26 -6.73 17.04
C PHE A 72 -13.05 -5.94 17.51
N ASP A 73 -12.44 -6.41 18.57
CA ASP A 73 -11.11 -5.97 19.00
C ASP A 73 -10.10 -6.36 17.89
N SER A 74 -10.00 -5.48 16.89
CA SER A 74 -9.10 -5.68 15.75
C SER A 74 -7.63 -5.45 16.15
N GLU A 75 -7.34 -4.78 17.27
CA GLU A 75 -6.00 -4.42 17.71
C GLU A 75 -5.10 -5.65 17.83
N LYS A 76 -5.66 -6.73 18.34
CA LYS A 76 -4.90 -7.98 18.51
C LYS A 76 -4.43 -8.58 17.19
N ILE A 77 -5.19 -8.44 16.10
CA ILE A 77 -4.81 -8.96 14.79
C ILE A 77 -3.95 -7.94 14.04
N THR A 78 -4.26 -6.65 14.13
CA THR A 78 -3.51 -5.60 13.44
C THR A 78 -2.08 -5.47 13.96
N SER A 79 -1.86 -5.73 15.26
CA SER A 79 -0.52 -5.73 15.85
C SER A 79 0.42 -6.84 15.32
N LEU A 80 -0.10 -7.81 14.58
CA LEU A 80 0.69 -8.85 13.92
C LEU A 80 1.22 -8.42 12.54
N PHE A 81 0.81 -7.26 12.05
CA PHE A 81 1.23 -6.70 10.78
C PHE A 81 2.12 -5.47 11.00
N ASP A 82 2.99 -5.16 10.05
CA ASP A 82 3.78 -3.94 10.08
C ASP A 82 2.86 -2.72 9.92
N VAL A 83 1.94 -2.78 8.96
CA VAL A 83 0.91 -1.76 8.74
C VAL A 83 -0.45 -2.39 8.41
N HIS A 84 -1.53 -1.65 8.62
CA HIS A 84 -2.87 -2.11 8.26
C HIS A 84 -3.71 -0.99 7.64
N LEU A 85 -4.62 -1.36 6.74
CA LEU A 85 -5.62 -0.53 6.12
C LEU A 85 -7.01 -1.00 6.55
N ASN A 86 -7.72 -0.16 7.29
CA ASN A 86 -9.10 -0.42 7.71
C ASN A 86 -10.09 -0.03 6.59
N ALA A 87 -11.25 -0.65 6.60
CA ALA A 87 -12.31 -0.44 5.60
C ALA A 87 -11.82 -0.56 4.15
N ALA A 88 -10.86 -1.47 3.89
CA ALA A 88 -10.25 -1.67 2.59
C ALA A 88 -11.25 -2.21 1.56
N SER A 89 -11.23 -1.64 0.37
CA SER A 89 -11.93 -2.14 -0.81
C SER A 89 -11.04 -3.07 -1.64
N ASP A 90 -11.64 -3.75 -2.62
CA ASP A 90 -10.87 -4.55 -3.60
C ASP A 90 -9.86 -3.69 -4.37
N SER A 91 -10.22 -2.44 -4.72
CA SER A 91 -9.30 -1.54 -5.41
C SER A 91 -8.11 -1.12 -4.52
N ASP A 92 -8.32 -0.91 -3.23
CA ASP A 92 -7.22 -0.58 -2.31
C ASP A 92 -6.20 -1.73 -2.21
N PHE A 93 -6.68 -2.99 -2.22
CA PHE A 93 -5.83 -4.17 -2.23
C PHE A 93 -4.99 -4.25 -3.52
N GLU A 94 -5.62 -3.99 -4.68
CA GLU A 94 -4.92 -3.97 -5.96
C GLU A 94 -3.94 -2.80 -6.06
N ASP A 95 -4.30 -1.61 -5.57
CA ASP A 95 -3.43 -0.43 -5.55
C ASP A 95 -2.19 -0.64 -4.67
N LEU A 96 -2.32 -1.36 -3.55
CA LEU A 96 -1.18 -1.75 -2.71
C LEU A 96 -0.28 -2.78 -3.40
N ILE A 97 -0.84 -3.77 -4.11
CA ILE A 97 -0.06 -4.71 -4.91
C ILE A 97 0.73 -3.94 -5.99
N ASP A 98 0.07 -3.04 -6.71
CA ASP A 98 0.73 -2.23 -7.73
C ASP A 98 1.82 -1.35 -7.15
N TYR A 99 1.59 -0.75 -5.98
CA TYR A 99 2.61 0.00 -5.26
C TYR A 99 3.83 -0.88 -4.94
N CYS A 100 3.64 -2.05 -4.32
CA CYS A 100 4.74 -2.94 -3.94
C CYS A 100 5.53 -3.45 -5.16
N ILE A 101 4.84 -3.73 -6.28
CA ILE A 101 5.52 -4.07 -7.54
C ILE A 101 6.35 -2.87 -8.05
N SER A 102 5.82 -1.66 -7.93
CA SER A 102 6.51 -0.45 -8.40
C SER A 102 7.79 -0.15 -7.63
N THR A 103 7.87 -0.55 -6.36
CA THR A 103 9.09 -0.36 -5.55
C THR A 103 10.24 -1.21 -6.05
N GLU A 104 9.98 -2.41 -6.55
CA GLU A 104 11.00 -3.32 -7.09
C GLU A 104 11.59 -2.85 -8.44
N ASP A 105 10.83 -2.07 -9.20
CA ASP A 105 11.25 -1.53 -10.49
C ASP A 105 11.67 -0.05 -10.43
N ALA A 106 11.65 0.55 -9.25
CA ALA A 106 11.87 1.98 -9.10
C ALA A 106 13.32 2.41 -9.31
N VAL A 107 13.49 3.56 -9.96
CA VAL A 107 14.78 4.26 -10.08
C VAL A 107 15.17 4.92 -8.75
N VAL A 108 14.16 5.33 -7.97
CA VAL A 108 14.32 5.87 -6.60
C VAL A 108 13.49 4.99 -5.69
N HIS A 109 14.14 4.26 -4.80
CA HIS A 109 13.48 3.31 -3.91
C HIS A 109 12.92 4.01 -2.67
N CYS A 110 11.63 3.73 -2.36
CA CYS A 110 11.17 3.72 -1.00
C CYS A 110 11.47 2.32 -0.47
N GLU A 111 12.33 2.21 0.53
CA GLU A 111 12.72 0.91 1.04
C GLU A 111 11.57 0.25 1.80
N MET A 112 11.49 -1.07 1.72
CA MET A 112 10.57 -1.89 2.52
C MET A 112 10.67 -1.58 4.03
N ASN A 113 11.87 -1.21 4.50
CA ASN A 113 12.13 -0.78 5.87
C ASN A 113 11.27 0.41 6.32
N ASP A 114 10.79 1.23 5.36
CA ASP A 114 9.90 2.34 5.66
C ASP A 114 8.54 1.90 6.18
N PHE A 115 8.05 0.75 5.72
CA PHE A 115 6.84 0.12 6.24
C PHE A 115 7.11 -0.61 7.55
N LYS A 116 8.20 -1.38 7.64
CA LYS A 116 8.55 -2.16 8.83
C LYS A 116 8.72 -1.31 10.09
N SER A 117 9.16 -0.07 9.94
CA SER A 117 9.30 0.84 11.09
C SER A 117 7.95 1.33 11.64
N GLN A 118 6.84 0.99 10.98
CA GLN A 118 5.49 1.46 11.28
C GLN A 118 4.61 0.36 11.90
N ASP A 119 5.21 -0.57 12.64
CA ASP A 119 4.54 -1.74 13.24
C ASP A 119 3.14 -1.41 13.82
N GLY A 120 2.13 -2.09 13.32
CA GLY A 120 0.72 -1.90 13.68
C GLY A 120 0.13 -0.53 13.32
N THR A 121 0.81 0.29 12.50
CA THR A 121 0.33 1.63 12.14
C THR A 121 -0.76 1.55 11.07
N GLU A 122 -1.84 2.30 11.26
CA GLU A 122 -2.87 2.44 10.22
C GLU A 122 -2.37 3.27 9.05
N ILE A 123 -2.70 2.80 7.84
CA ILE A 123 -2.42 3.51 6.59
C ILE A 123 -3.73 3.82 5.85
N ILE A 124 -3.68 4.86 5.03
CA ILE A 124 -4.75 5.22 4.10
C ILE A 124 -4.18 5.21 2.70
N VAL A 125 -4.89 4.52 1.78
CA VAL A 125 -4.50 4.42 0.38
C VAL A 125 -5.41 5.28 -0.48
N SER A 126 -4.84 6.02 -1.42
CA SER A 126 -5.58 6.82 -2.39
C SER A 126 -4.85 6.74 -3.74
N ALA A 127 -5.54 6.28 -4.78
CA ALA A 127 -4.94 6.14 -6.09
C ALA A 127 -5.82 6.71 -7.21
N ALA A 128 -5.18 7.20 -8.26
CA ALA A 128 -5.84 7.62 -9.48
C ALA A 128 -4.94 7.41 -10.70
N GLN A 129 -5.56 7.23 -11.87
CA GLN A 129 -4.89 7.05 -13.14
C GLN A 129 -5.50 7.97 -14.20
N ASN A 130 -4.67 8.76 -14.90
CA ASN A 130 -5.10 9.63 -16.00
C ASN A 130 -3.92 10.06 -16.88
N LYS A 131 -4.22 10.62 -18.06
CA LYS A 131 -3.22 11.27 -18.92
C LYS A 131 -2.90 12.69 -18.48
N SER A 132 -3.86 13.42 -17.92
CA SER A 132 -3.71 14.80 -17.42
C SER A 132 -3.49 14.80 -15.93
N ILE A 133 -2.49 15.53 -15.46
CA ILE A 133 -2.18 15.70 -14.05
C ILE A 133 -3.32 16.41 -13.31
N GLU A 134 -3.95 17.41 -13.93
CA GLU A 134 -5.07 18.15 -13.34
C GLU A 134 -6.24 17.20 -13.05
N LYS A 135 -6.63 16.37 -14.04
CA LYS A 135 -7.69 15.37 -13.86
C LYS A 135 -7.30 14.27 -12.87
N LEU A 136 -6.03 13.91 -12.84
CA LEU A 136 -5.52 12.93 -11.89
C LEU A 136 -5.67 13.47 -10.46
N ILE A 137 -5.26 14.72 -10.20
CA ILE A 137 -5.40 15.38 -8.90
C ILE A 137 -6.89 15.51 -8.51
N GLU A 138 -7.77 15.85 -9.46
CA GLU A 138 -9.23 15.89 -9.20
C GLU A 138 -9.81 14.50 -8.84
N ASN A 139 -9.25 13.44 -9.41
CA ASN A 139 -9.71 12.06 -9.20
C ASN A 139 -9.14 11.41 -7.94
N ILE A 140 -8.01 11.90 -7.41
CA ILE A 140 -7.46 11.42 -6.14
C ILE A 140 -8.44 11.80 -5.03
N LYS A 141 -9.11 10.79 -4.47
CA LYS A 141 -9.98 10.94 -3.32
C LYS A 141 -9.19 10.63 -2.07
N THR A 142 -8.88 11.65 -1.31
CA THR A 142 -8.39 11.43 0.05
C THR A 142 -9.56 11.00 0.93
N LYS A 143 -9.36 9.97 1.73
CA LYS A 143 -10.41 9.42 2.61
C LYS A 143 -10.66 10.30 3.84
N THR A 144 -9.80 11.29 4.06
CA THR A 144 -9.87 12.18 5.22
C THR A 144 -9.28 13.56 4.89
N GLU A 145 -9.68 14.58 5.66
CA GLU A 145 -9.11 15.93 5.64
C GLU A 145 -7.98 16.12 6.66
N GLU A 146 -7.62 15.05 7.38
CA GLU A 146 -6.57 15.09 8.39
C GLU A 146 -5.18 15.26 7.78
N LYS A 147 -4.24 15.69 8.61
CA LYS A 147 -2.84 15.84 8.23
C LYS A 147 -2.00 14.69 8.76
N TYR A 148 -1.13 14.18 7.92
CA TYR A 148 -0.31 13.00 8.20
C TYR A 148 1.17 13.35 8.39
N PRO A 149 1.87 12.63 9.28
CA PRO A 149 3.30 12.82 9.50
C PRO A 149 4.17 12.20 8.41
N LYS A 150 3.61 11.31 7.59
CA LYS A 150 4.35 10.61 6.54
C LYS A 150 3.44 10.24 5.38
N VAL A 151 3.95 10.40 4.17
CA VAL A 151 3.34 9.88 2.94
C VAL A 151 4.39 9.20 2.08
N VAL A 152 3.99 8.11 1.45
CA VAL A 152 4.74 7.48 0.36
C VAL A 152 3.95 7.67 -0.93
N VAL A 153 4.64 8.09 -1.97
CA VAL A 153 4.07 8.44 -3.27
C VAL A 153 4.68 7.53 -4.34
N SER A 154 3.86 6.80 -5.07
CA SER A 154 4.29 6.07 -6.26
C SER A 154 3.73 6.73 -7.50
N LEU A 155 4.60 7.03 -8.46
CA LEU A 155 4.27 7.52 -9.79
C LEU A 155 4.66 6.46 -10.82
N MET A 156 3.66 5.81 -11.37
CA MET A 156 3.85 4.80 -12.42
C MET A 156 3.48 5.37 -13.77
N THR A 157 4.31 5.14 -14.79
CA THR A 157 4.06 5.59 -16.18
C THR A 157 4.08 4.43 -17.16
N ASN A 158 3.53 4.65 -18.36
CA ASN A 158 3.66 3.74 -19.48
C ASN A 158 3.95 4.53 -20.77
N GLY A 159 5.18 4.41 -21.26
CA GLY A 159 5.62 4.99 -22.52
C GLY A 159 5.66 6.53 -22.54
N ARG A 160 5.71 7.17 -21.36
CA ARG A 160 5.90 8.62 -21.23
C ARG A 160 6.87 8.97 -20.12
N GLU A 161 7.63 10.04 -20.35
CA GLU A 161 8.48 10.63 -19.33
C GLU A 161 7.67 11.58 -18.43
N LEU A 162 7.97 11.56 -17.13
CA LEU A 162 7.44 12.53 -16.16
C LEU A 162 8.17 13.86 -16.31
N GLN A 163 7.40 14.95 -16.49
CA GLN A 163 7.96 16.28 -16.47
C GLN A 163 8.14 16.77 -15.02
N ILE A 164 9.18 17.55 -14.76
CA ILE A 164 9.44 18.12 -13.42
C ILE A 164 8.23 18.94 -12.93
N SER A 165 7.56 19.66 -13.84
CA SER A 165 6.34 20.41 -13.52
C SER A 165 5.17 19.54 -13.08
N GLU A 166 5.06 18.32 -13.61
CA GLU A 166 4.02 17.35 -13.23
C GLU A 166 4.28 16.79 -11.83
N VAL A 167 5.53 16.39 -11.57
CA VAL A 167 5.96 15.96 -10.23
C VAL A 167 5.72 17.07 -9.21
N LYS A 168 6.08 18.32 -9.56
CA LYS A 168 5.82 19.48 -8.70
C LYS A 168 4.33 19.66 -8.41
N SER A 169 3.47 19.57 -9.40
CA SER A 169 2.02 19.73 -9.20
C SER A 169 1.45 18.68 -8.25
N ILE A 170 1.93 17.42 -8.35
CA ILE A 170 1.54 16.32 -7.46
C ILE A 170 2.05 16.60 -6.04
N THR A 171 3.31 16.97 -5.88
CA THR A 171 3.88 17.27 -4.55
C THR A 171 3.23 18.47 -3.89
N ASP A 172 2.95 19.54 -4.63
CA ASP A 172 2.22 20.73 -4.14
C ASP A 172 0.79 20.37 -3.69
N PHE A 173 0.14 19.40 -4.34
CA PHE A 173 -1.15 18.86 -3.92
C PHE A 173 -1.03 18.08 -2.62
N ILE A 174 -0.06 17.19 -2.51
CA ILE A 174 0.15 16.30 -1.36
C ILE A 174 0.50 17.10 -0.09
N THR A 175 1.26 18.19 -0.20
CA THR A 175 1.66 19.02 0.95
C THR A 175 0.47 19.54 1.76
N ARG A 176 -0.72 19.63 1.17
CA ARG A 176 -1.96 20.05 1.86
C ARG A 176 -2.38 19.06 2.95
N TYR A 177 -1.98 17.79 2.81
CA TYR A 177 -2.31 16.68 3.70
C TYR A 177 -1.17 16.30 4.64
N LEU A 178 -0.12 17.12 4.73
CA LEU A 178 1.04 16.82 5.54
C LEU A 178 1.15 17.76 6.74
N THR A 179 1.63 17.24 7.87
CA THR A 179 2.01 18.04 9.03
C THR A 179 3.32 18.78 8.75
N ASP A 180 3.63 19.80 9.55
CA ASP A 180 4.93 20.45 9.49
C ASP A 180 6.04 19.43 9.85
N GLY A 181 7.07 19.37 9.01
CA GLY A 181 8.18 18.42 9.15
C GLY A 181 7.86 16.99 8.75
N ALA A 182 6.73 16.76 8.06
CA ALA A 182 6.37 15.45 7.57
C ALA A 182 7.38 14.88 6.57
N GLN A 183 7.48 13.54 6.56
CA GLN A 183 8.27 12.82 5.57
C GLN A 183 7.44 12.57 4.30
N CYS A 184 8.00 12.95 3.15
CA CYS A 184 7.42 12.62 1.84
C CYS A 184 8.44 11.81 1.05
N MET A 185 8.09 10.59 0.70
CA MET A 185 8.93 9.68 -0.06
C MET A 185 8.32 9.50 -1.43
N LEU A 186 9.12 9.67 -2.48
CA LEU A 186 8.68 9.58 -3.86
C LEU A 186 9.36 8.41 -4.57
N ASN A 187 8.55 7.56 -5.15
CA ASN A 187 8.94 6.44 -5.99
C ASN A 187 8.47 6.68 -7.43
N THR A 188 9.28 6.38 -8.42
CA THR A 188 8.90 6.47 -9.84
C THR A 188 9.30 5.21 -10.58
N CYS A 189 8.39 4.62 -11.35
CA CYS A 189 8.70 3.48 -12.20
C CYS A 189 7.96 3.53 -13.54
N GLU A 190 8.47 2.79 -14.52
CA GLU A 190 7.78 2.53 -15.77
C GLU A 190 7.14 1.14 -15.73
N CYS A 191 5.82 1.05 -15.97
CA CYS A 191 5.08 -0.20 -15.94
C CYS A 191 4.15 -0.33 -17.15
N MET A 192 4.63 -0.99 -18.20
CA MET A 192 3.90 -1.13 -19.47
C MET A 192 2.70 -2.08 -19.41
N GLU A 193 2.67 -3.00 -18.44
CA GLU A 193 1.64 -4.04 -18.39
C GLU A 193 0.38 -3.62 -17.63
N LYS A 194 0.50 -2.68 -16.67
CA LYS A 194 -0.58 -2.33 -15.75
C LYS A 194 -1.20 -0.96 -16.01
N ILE A 195 -0.51 -0.10 -16.72
CA ILE A 195 -0.92 1.27 -16.97
C ILE A 195 -1.22 1.43 -18.46
N LYS A 196 -2.32 2.12 -18.79
CA LYS A 196 -2.62 2.42 -20.19
C LYS A 196 -1.57 3.35 -20.76
N LYS A 197 -1.30 3.19 -22.07
CA LYS A 197 -0.30 3.99 -22.76
C LYS A 197 -0.54 5.50 -22.56
N ASP A 198 0.54 6.22 -22.29
CA ASP A 198 0.58 7.66 -22.03
C ASP A 198 -0.18 8.11 -20.76
N GLU A 199 -0.62 7.20 -19.90
CA GLU A 199 -1.22 7.53 -18.60
C GLU A 199 -0.17 7.52 -17.48
N ILE A 200 -0.51 8.20 -16.39
CA ILE A 200 0.19 8.14 -15.11
C ILE A 200 -0.79 7.56 -14.09
N LYS A 201 -0.33 6.62 -13.30
CA LYS A 201 -1.00 6.21 -12.06
C LYS A 201 -0.24 6.82 -10.88
N VAL A 202 -0.96 7.49 -10.01
CA VAL A 202 -0.45 7.96 -8.72
C VAL A 202 -1.08 7.12 -7.63
N THR A 203 -0.25 6.57 -6.74
CA THR A 203 -0.70 5.93 -5.50
C THR A 203 -0.09 6.67 -4.32
N LEU A 204 -0.93 7.13 -3.40
CA LEU A 204 -0.57 7.82 -2.17
C LEU A 204 -0.87 6.88 -1.01
N ILE A 205 0.12 6.67 -0.13
CA ILE A 205 -0.04 5.91 1.10
C ILE A 205 0.32 6.84 2.26
N PHE A 206 -0.70 7.27 3.00
CA PHE A 206 -0.54 8.11 4.18
C PHE A 206 -0.44 7.22 5.41
N PHE A 207 0.44 7.57 6.33
CA PHE A 207 0.61 6.89 7.62
C PHE A 207 -0.02 7.72 8.71
N GLU A 208 -0.91 7.12 9.49
CA GLU A 208 -1.50 7.79 10.64
C GLU A 208 -0.47 7.98 11.77
N LYS A 209 -0.69 9.00 12.56
CA LYS A 209 0.11 9.22 13.75
C LYS A 209 -0.27 8.15 14.78
N LYS A 210 0.72 7.38 15.28
CA LYS A 210 0.48 6.53 16.47
C LYS A 210 -0.03 7.43 17.60
N THR A 211 -1.25 7.21 18.06
CA THR A 211 -1.71 7.74 19.34
C THR A 211 -0.86 7.07 20.43
N GLN A 212 0.01 7.85 21.07
CA GLN A 212 0.65 7.40 22.31
C GLN A 212 -0.44 7.51 23.38
N ASP A 213 -1.01 6.38 23.78
CA ASP A 213 -1.79 6.26 25.00
C ASP A 213 -0.90 6.39 26.24
#